data_fc3c66b250c2b5a0e086474054a41b2d
#
_entry.id   fc3c66b250c2b5a0e086474054a41b2d
#
_cell.length_a   1.000
_cell.length_b   1.000
_cell.length_c   1.000
_cell.angle_alpha   90.00
_cell.angle_beta   90.00
_cell.angle_gamma   90.00
#
_symmetry.space_group_name_H-M   'P 1'
#
loop_
_entity.id
_entity.type
_entity.pdbx_description
1 polymer ?
#
loop_
_entity_poly.entity_id
_entity_poly.type
_entity_poly.pdbx_seq_one_letter_code
_entity_poly.pdbx_strand_id
1 'polypeptide(L)'
;LLGVVRFINSEQDMPFGAIAEEGAQSLAQTLAVAFTQRQKAQPVTRTKYDDLVASAVISAGELDLAQRSARRKGIPLEEVLIKEFQVKPAAIGQALAKFFAVPYEPFKPDRIKPMDLLRNLRREYVEENNWLPVEESAEGIVVVAPDPERIKASRIAANIFPKGKIVYRVTTDGEFRKCVDQFFGALSDMGSVGDLLSDMDEGEAGDLGSGDDVSAAADNELV
;
A
#
# COMPACT_ATOMS: atom_id res chain seq x y z
N LEU A 1 9.87 30.56 26.75
CA LEU A 1 9.77 31.78 25.95
C LEU A 1 9.08 31.42 24.63
N LEU A 2 7.86 31.94 24.39
CA LEU A 2 7.07 31.62 23.20
C LEU A 2 7.44 32.50 21.98
N GLY A 3 8.06 33.64 22.23
CA GLY A 3 8.44 34.60 21.22
C GLY A 3 8.70 35.98 21.83
N VAL A 4 9.15 36.88 20.98
CA VAL A 4 9.38 38.30 21.36
C VAL A 4 8.66 39.17 20.34
N VAL A 5 7.85 40.10 20.81
CA VAL A 5 7.21 41.12 19.98
C VAL A 5 7.97 42.44 20.24
N ARG A 6 8.45 43.06 19.15
CA ARG A 6 9.18 44.32 19.21
C ARG A 6 8.31 45.40 18.60
N PHE A 7 8.10 46.48 19.38
CA PHE A 7 7.46 47.70 18.88
C PHE A 7 8.55 48.71 18.54
N ILE A 8 8.39 49.41 17.42
CA ILE A 8 9.33 50.41 16.95
C ILE A 8 8.56 51.73 16.82
N ASN A 9 9.03 52.78 17.49
CA ASN A 9 8.53 54.11 17.31
C ASN A 9 9.18 54.73 16.07
N SER A 10 8.36 55.32 15.19
CA SER A 10 8.82 56.04 14.00
C SER A 10 9.34 57.44 14.28
N GLU A 11 8.98 58.02 15.43
CA GLU A 11 9.46 59.34 15.88
C GLU A 11 10.70 59.13 16.74
N GLN A 12 11.83 59.64 16.26
CA GLN A 12 13.07 59.60 17.03
C GLN A 12 12.92 60.49 18.26
N ASP A 13 13.33 59.94 19.43
CA ASP A 13 13.36 60.58 20.74
C ASP A 13 12.05 60.69 21.56
N MET A 14 10.93 60.10 21.16
CA MET A 14 9.74 60.04 22.01
C MET A 14 9.65 58.66 22.67
N PRO A 15 9.67 58.54 24.00
CA PRO A 15 9.41 57.26 24.67
C PRO A 15 7.97 56.85 24.51
N PHE A 16 7.70 55.55 24.50
CA PHE A 16 6.35 55.04 24.51
C PHE A 16 5.64 55.49 25.81
N GLY A 17 4.45 56.09 25.67
CA GLY A 17 3.66 56.45 26.84
C GLY A 17 2.98 55.22 27.49
N ALA A 18 2.55 55.40 28.77
CA ALA A 18 1.93 54.32 29.54
C ALA A 18 0.77 53.59 28.82
N ILE A 19 -0.04 54.29 28.02
CA ILE A 19 -1.13 53.73 27.21
C ILE A 19 -0.61 52.77 26.16
N ALA A 20 0.55 53.11 25.54
CA ALA A 20 1.18 52.25 24.53
C ALA A 20 1.78 50.99 25.15
N GLU A 21 2.36 51.10 26.35
CA GLU A 21 2.89 49.95 27.10
C GLU A 21 1.80 49.01 27.53
N GLU A 22 0.66 49.53 28.02
CA GLU A 22 -0.50 48.72 28.40
C GLU A 22 -1.12 48.00 27.20
N GLY A 23 -1.23 48.69 26.05
CA GLY A 23 -1.67 48.09 24.79
C GLY A 23 -0.74 46.98 24.31
N ALA A 24 0.59 47.18 24.42
CA ALA A 24 1.58 46.19 24.08
C ALA A 24 1.50 44.94 24.98
N GLN A 25 1.31 45.12 26.27
CA GLN A 25 1.13 44.01 27.23
C GLN A 25 -0.14 43.22 26.95
N SER A 26 -1.24 43.90 26.67
CA SER A 26 -2.52 43.29 26.32
C SER A 26 -2.40 42.45 25.02
N LEU A 27 -1.73 43.00 24.00
CA LEU A 27 -1.48 42.30 22.75
C LEU A 27 -0.58 41.06 22.98
N ALA A 28 0.48 41.20 23.76
CA ALA A 28 1.39 40.10 24.08
C ALA A 28 0.64 38.96 24.83
N GLN A 29 -0.21 39.31 25.80
CA GLN A 29 -1.05 38.33 26.49
C GLN A 29 -2.03 37.63 25.55
N THR A 30 -2.71 38.35 24.67
CA THR A 30 -3.62 37.80 23.69
C THR A 30 -2.91 36.83 22.73
N LEU A 31 -1.74 37.23 22.24
CA LEU A 31 -0.91 36.36 21.41
C LEU A 31 -0.43 35.12 22.17
N ALA A 32 0.01 35.27 23.42
CA ALA A 32 0.44 34.14 24.25
C ALA A 32 -0.69 33.13 24.48
N VAL A 33 -1.92 33.61 24.75
CA VAL A 33 -3.10 32.74 24.88
C VAL A 33 -3.43 32.06 23.54
N ALA A 34 -3.42 32.79 22.43
CA ALA A 34 -3.67 32.22 21.10
C ALA A 34 -2.63 31.16 20.71
N PHE A 35 -1.34 31.42 20.98
CA PHE A 35 -0.28 30.44 20.76
C PHE A 35 -0.40 29.22 21.66
N THR A 36 -0.74 29.40 22.93
CA THR A 36 -0.92 28.31 23.89
C THR A 36 -2.15 27.46 23.54
N GLN A 37 -3.24 28.08 23.08
CA GLN A 37 -4.43 27.37 22.62
C GLN A 37 -4.16 26.60 21.33
N ARG A 38 -3.34 27.14 20.44
CA ARG A 38 -2.92 26.46 19.20
C ARG A 38 -1.95 25.32 19.50
N GLN A 39 -1.15 25.41 20.56
CA GLN A 39 -0.27 24.34 21.03
C GLN A 39 -0.97 23.32 21.94
N LYS A 40 -2.09 23.68 22.60
CA LYS A 40 -2.99 22.68 23.17
C LYS A 40 -3.65 21.99 21.99
N ALA A 41 -2.90 21.04 21.44
CA ALA A 41 -3.32 20.21 20.35
C ALA A 41 -4.78 19.79 20.53
N GLN A 42 -5.61 20.13 19.54
CA GLN A 42 -6.77 19.31 19.25
C GLN A 42 -6.34 17.85 19.39
N PRO A 43 -7.16 16.95 19.95
CA PRO A 43 -6.85 15.53 19.90
C PRO A 43 -6.63 15.21 18.41
N VAL A 44 -5.37 15.12 18.03
CA VAL A 44 -4.98 14.78 16.65
C VAL A 44 -5.46 13.35 16.51
N THR A 45 -6.57 13.18 15.80
CA THR A 45 -6.94 11.86 15.31
C THR A 45 -5.73 11.42 14.51
N ARG A 46 -4.89 10.56 15.11
CA ARG A 46 -3.67 10.07 14.47
C ARG A 46 -4.07 9.43 13.16
N THR A 47 -3.68 10.04 12.07
CA THR A 47 -3.87 9.45 10.75
C THR A 47 -2.70 8.54 10.42
N LYS A 48 -2.91 7.59 9.51
CA LYS A 48 -1.88 6.64 9.05
C LYS A 48 -0.60 7.32 8.56
N TYR A 49 -0.68 8.61 8.19
CA TYR A 49 0.40 9.33 7.51
C TYR A 49 0.96 10.52 8.30
N ASP A 50 0.52 10.72 9.53
CA ASP A 50 1.01 11.84 10.39
C ASP A 50 2.51 11.77 10.63
N ASP A 51 3.07 10.56 10.65
CA ASP A 51 4.52 10.38 10.82
C ASP A 51 5.33 10.91 9.64
N LEU A 52 4.76 10.97 8.43
CA LEU A 52 5.42 11.62 7.29
C LEU A 52 5.66 13.11 7.54
N VAL A 53 4.73 13.76 8.24
CA VAL A 53 4.87 15.16 8.63
C VAL A 53 5.82 15.29 9.83
N ALA A 54 5.68 14.42 10.83
CA ALA A 54 6.52 14.43 12.02
C ALA A 54 8.00 14.16 11.70
N SER A 55 8.28 13.32 10.69
CA SER A 55 9.63 13.02 10.20
C SER A 55 10.13 13.97 9.10
N ALA A 56 9.37 15.04 8.81
CA ALA A 56 9.69 16.05 7.81
C ALA A 56 9.90 15.49 6.38
N VAL A 57 9.26 14.38 6.05
CA VAL A 57 9.24 13.82 4.69
C VAL A 57 8.39 14.71 3.77
N ILE A 58 7.26 15.18 4.29
CA ILE A 58 6.38 16.17 3.66
C ILE A 58 5.89 17.18 4.70
N SER A 59 5.46 18.34 4.26
CA SER A 59 4.79 19.30 5.14
C SER A 59 3.33 18.95 5.37
N ALA A 60 2.72 19.49 6.43
CA ALA A 60 1.29 19.32 6.71
C ALA A 60 0.41 19.84 5.56
N GLY A 61 0.84 20.95 4.91
CA GLY A 61 0.14 21.51 3.75
C GLY A 61 0.18 20.59 2.53
N GLU A 62 1.31 19.95 2.27
CA GLU A 62 1.44 18.98 1.18
C GLU A 62 0.60 17.73 1.43
N LEU A 63 0.55 17.23 2.67
CA LEU A 63 -0.32 16.11 3.03
C LEU A 63 -1.80 16.44 2.80
N ASP A 64 -2.25 17.64 3.18
CA ASP A 64 -3.62 18.10 2.92
C ASP A 64 -3.91 18.23 1.41
N LEU A 65 -2.96 18.77 0.63
CA LEU A 65 -3.07 18.81 -0.83
C LEU A 65 -3.14 17.40 -1.44
N ALA A 66 -2.30 16.48 -0.98
CA ALA A 66 -2.33 15.09 -1.43
C ALA A 66 -3.69 14.43 -1.15
N GLN A 67 -4.24 14.63 0.05
CA GLN A 67 -5.57 14.11 0.42
C GLN A 67 -6.68 14.66 -0.48
N ARG A 68 -6.65 15.96 -0.77
CA ARG A 68 -7.63 16.60 -1.69
C ARG A 68 -7.47 16.06 -3.11
N SER A 69 -6.23 15.91 -3.59
CA SER A 69 -5.94 15.34 -4.91
C SER A 69 -6.46 13.90 -5.03
N ALA A 70 -6.19 13.06 -4.02
CA ALA A 70 -6.66 11.68 -3.95
C ALA A 70 -8.18 11.59 -4.04
N ARG A 71 -8.90 12.39 -3.24
CA ARG A 71 -10.37 12.44 -3.25
C ARG A 71 -10.92 12.90 -4.60
N ARG A 72 -10.34 13.94 -5.20
CA ARG A 72 -10.76 14.48 -6.49
C ARG A 72 -10.56 13.50 -7.63
N LYS A 73 -9.44 12.74 -7.60
CA LYS A 73 -9.09 11.77 -8.65
C LYS A 73 -9.69 10.38 -8.41
N GLY A 74 -10.22 10.11 -7.21
CA GLY A 74 -10.74 8.81 -6.85
C GLY A 74 -9.67 7.72 -6.76
N ILE A 75 -8.41 8.10 -6.46
CA ILE A 75 -7.27 7.17 -6.36
C ILE A 75 -6.75 7.10 -4.92
N PRO A 76 -6.06 6.00 -4.56
CA PRO A 76 -5.47 5.85 -3.22
C PRO A 76 -4.50 6.99 -2.89
N LEU A 77 -4.52 7.45 -1.63
CA LEU A 77 -3.64 8.53 -1.17
C LEU A 77 -2.16 8.15 -1.32
N GLU A 78 -1.78 6.89 -1.08
CA GLU A 78 -0.41 6.41 -1.26
C GLU A 78 0.09 6.61 -2.69
N GLU A 79 -0.77 6.38 -3.67
CA GLU A 79 -0.44 6.58 -5.08
C GLU A 79 -0.16 8.05 -5.40
N VAL A 80 -0.95 8.97 -4.83
CA VAL A 80 -0.73 10.42 -4.96
C VAL A 80 0.57 10.83 -4.29
N LEU A 81 0.81 10.36 -3.05
CA LEU A 81 2.05 10.64 -2.31
C LEU A 81 3.29 10.20 -3.10
N ILE A 82 3.23 9.03 -3.74
CA ILE A 82 4.36 8.50 -4.53
C ILE A 82 4.52 9.26 -5.85
N LYS A 83 3.43 9.45 -6.61
CA LYS A 83 3.51 9.98 -7.98
C LYS A 83 3.62 11.52 -8.04
N GLU A 84 2.91 12.23 -7.17
CA GLU A 84 2.84 13.70 -7.22
C GLU A 84 3.78 14.36 -6.23
N PHE A 85 3.98 13.77 -5.05
CA PHE A 85 4.84 14.32 -4.00
C PHE A 85 6.18 13.58 -3.87
N GLN A 86 6.44 12.57 -4.72
CA GLN A 86 7.68 11.81 -4.78
C GLN A 86 8.11 11.19 -3.44
N VAL A 87 7.13 10.87 -2.58
CA VAL A 87 7.37 10.19 -1.31
C VAL A 87 7.77 8.75 -1.59
N LYS A 88 8.89 8.33 -1.01
CA LYS A 88 9.38 6.96 -1.18
C LYS A 88 8.44 5.96 -0.51
N PRO A 89 8.12 4.81 -1.13
CA PRO A 89 7.28 3.76 -0.52
C PRO A 89 7.76 3.33 0.87
N ALA A 90 9.08 3.25 1.07
CA ALA A 90 9.66 2.92 2.36
C ALA A 90 9.31 3.94 3.46
N ALA A 91 9.22 5.25 3.15
CA ALA A 91 8.82 6.26 4.12
C ALA A 91 7.33 6.09 4.51
N ILE A 92 6.47 5.78 3.53
CA ILE A 92 5.07 5.47 3.78
C ILE A 92 4.96 4.21 4.66
N GLY A 93 5.69 3.14 4.32
CA GLY A 93 5.72 1.91 5.10
C GLY A 93 6.16 2.12 6.55
N GLN A 94 7.16 2.98 6.80
CA GLN A 94 7.59 3.34 8.15
C GLN A 94 6.51 4.13 8.92
N ALA A 95 5.81 5.05 8.25
CA ALA A 95 4.70 5.77 8.87
C ALA A 95 3.56 4.82 9.26
N LEU A 96 3.20 3.88 8.38
CA LEU A 96 2.22 2.82 8.67
C LEU A 96 2.68 1.93 9.83
N ALA A 97 3.96 1.54 9.88
CA ALA A 97 4.52 0.73 10.96
C ALA A 97 4.36 1.41 12.33
N LYS A 98 4.62 2.71 12.40
CA LYS A 98 4.43 3.49 13.62
C LYS A 98 2.96 3.66 14.00
N PHE A 99 2.08 3.82 13.00
CA PHE A 99 0.65 3.96 13.23
C PHE A 99 0.04 2.67 13.78
N PHE A 100 0.31 1.52 13.15
CA PHE A 100 -0.22 0.21 13.54
C PHE A 100 0.59 -0.49 14.63
N ALA A 101 1.73 0.06 15.04
CA ALA A 101 2.66 -0.54 16.00
C ALA A 101 3.08 -1.98 15.60
N VAL A 102 3.29 -2.22 14.31
CA VAL A 102 3.77 -3.48 13.74
C VAL A 102 4.94 -3.20 12.78
N PRO A 103 5.89 -4.14 12.60
CA PRO A 103 7.00 -3.93 11.68
C PRO A 103 6.53 -3.76 10.23
N TYR A 104 7.23 -2.88 9.49
CA TYR A 104 7.05 -2.73 8.05
C TYR A 104 7.79 -3.84 7.31
N GLU A 105 7.11 -4.46 6.36
CA GLU A 105 7.67 -5.47 5.45
C GLU A 105 7.66 -4.94 4.03
N PRO A 106 8.83 -4.54 3.48
CA PRO A 106 8.93 -4.08 2.10
C PRO A 106 8.74 -5.23 1.12
N PHE A 107 8.35 -4.89 -0.11
CA PHE A 107 8.34 -5.86 -1.19
C PHE A 107 9.76 -6.38 -1.49
N LYS A 108 9.90 -7.71 -1.60
CA LYS A 108 11.15 -8.40 -1.95
C LYS A 108 10.93 -9.21 -3.23
N PRO A 109 11.54 -8.82 -4.36
CA PRO A 109 11.32 -9.49 -5.64
C PRO A 109 11.87 -10.93 -5.68
N ASP A 110 12.87 -11.22 -4.86
CA ASP A 110 13.54 -12.52 -4.74
C ASP A 110 12.91 -13.43 -3.67
N ARG A 111 11.77 -13.03 -3.10
CA ARG A 111 11.08 -13.84 -2.08
C ARG A 111 10.55 -15.13 -2.70
N ILE A 112 10.89 -16.25 -2.09
CA ILE A 112 10.41 -17.57 -2.49
C ILE A 112 8.91 -17.68 -2.16
N LYS A 113 8.11 -18.15 -3.12
CA LYS A 113 6.68 -18.39 -2.95
C LYS A 113 6.45 -19.51 -1.91
N PRO A 114 5.74 -19.23 -0.80
CA PRO A 114 5.47 -20.24 0.24
C PRO A 114 4.30 -21.15 -0.18
N MET A 115 4.58 -22.16 -1.00
CA MET A 115 3.57 -23.03 -1.61
C MET A 115 2.61 -23.65 -0.60
N ASP A 116 3.13 -24.09 0.56
CA ASP A 116 2.32 -24.75 1.61
C ASP A 116 1.31 -23.77 2.24
N LEU A 117 1.71 -22.51 2.45
CA LEU A 117 0.84 -21.48 3.00
C LEU A 117 -0.21 -21.01 2.00
N LEU A 118 0.08 -21.08 0.71
CA LEU A 118 -0.80 -20.59 -0.37
C LEU A 118 -1.71 -21.69 -0.93
N ARG A 119 -1.53 -22.96 -0.54
CA ARG A 119 -2.25 -24.11 -1.10
C ARG A 119 -3.78 -23.92 -1.16
N ASN A 120 -4.36 -23.30 -0.14
CA ASN A 120 -5.81 -23.10 0.01
C ASN A 120 -6.24 -21.66 -0.21
N LEU A 121 -5.35 -20.81 -0.72
CA LEU A 121 -5.62 -19.40 -0.96
C LEU A 121 -5.67 -19.14 -2.46
N ARG A 122 -6.75 -18.48 -2.90
CA ARG A 122 -6.89 -18.00 -4.28
C ARG A 122 -6.56 -16.52 -4.35
N ARG A 123 -6.13 -16.06 -5.52
CA ARG A 123 -5.79 -14.67 -5.78
C ARG A 123 -6.94 -13.72 -5.38
N GLU A 124 -8.14 -14.00 -5.86
CA GLU A 124 -9.33 -13.18 -5.62
C GLU A 124 -9.60 -13.03 -4.12
N TYR A 125 -9.48 -14.12 -3.36
CA TYR A 125 -9.68 -14.12 -1.92
C TYR A 125 -8.65 -13.24 -1.20
N VAL A 126 -7.39 -13.29 -1.62
CA VAL A 126 -6.30 -12.50 -1.05
C VAL A 126 -6.50 -11.01 -1.35
N GLU A 127 -6.90 -10.68 -2.59
CA GLU A 127 -7.18 -9.30 -3.01
C GLU A 127 -8.39 -8.71 -2.29
N GLU A 128 -9.50 -9.45 -2.17
CA GLU A 128 -10.70 -9.00 -1.47
C GLU A 128 -10.46 -8.76 0.02
N ASN A 129 -9.68 -9.61 0.65
CA ASN A 129 -9.42 -9.53 2.08
C ASN A 129 -8.18 -8.71 2.45
N ASN A 130 -7.35 -8.32 1.46
CA ASN A 130 -6.16 -7.49 1.62
C ASN A 130 -5.15 -8.04 2.64
N TRP A 131 -4.86 -9.35 2.58
CA TRP A 131 -3.81 -9.96 3.39
C TRP A 131 -3.18 -11.15 2.67
N LEU A 132 -1.91 -11.43 2.98
CA LEU A 132 -1.14 -12.47 2.31
C LEU A 132 -0.13 -13.08 3.29
N PRO A 133 -0.09 -14.44 3.46
CA PRO A 133 1.02 -15.09 4.14
C PRO A 133 2.23 -15.12 3.21
N VAL A 134 3.38 -14.68 3.72
CA VAL A 134 4.59 -14.52 2.89
C VAL A 134 5.72 -15.45 3.26
N GLU A 135 5.77 -15.93 4.49
CA GLU A 135 6.80 -16.88 4.96
C GLU A 135 6.38 -17.53 6.27
N GLU A 136 6.97 -18.68 6.57
CA GLU A 136 6.92 -19.28 7.88
C GLU A 136 8.28 -19.10 8.54
N SER A 137 8.30 -18.47 9.69
CA SER A 137 9.50 -18.17 10.47
C SER A 137 9.47 -18.89 11.82
N ALA A 138 10.57 -18.84 12.56
CA ALA A 138 10.63 -19.36 13.93
C ALA A 138 9.62 -18.68 14.88
N GLU A 139 9.21 -17.45 14.57
CA GLU A 139 8.24 -16.70 15.35
C GLU A 139 6.78 -17.05 15.00
N GLY A 140 6.55 -17.64 13.84
CA GLY A 140 5.26 -18.02 13.32
C GLY A 140 5.09 -17.68 11.83
N ILE A 141 3.85 -17.73 11.37
CA ILE A 141 3.47 -17.41 9.98
C ILE A 141 3.41 -15.89 9.84
N VAL A 142 4.29 -15.34 9.00
CA VAL A 142 4.33 -13.92 8.70
C VAL A 142 3.26 -13.57 7.68
N VAL A 143 2.37 -12.67 8.08
CA VAL A 143 1.27 -12.16 7.26
C VAL A 143 1.48 -10.67 7.00
N VAL A 144 1.45 -10.27 5.75
CA VAL A 144 1.49 -8.86 5.33
C VAL A 144 0.11 -8.36 4.97
N ALA A 145 -0.19 -7.14 5.35
CA ALA A 145 -1.43 -6.46 5.03
C ALA A 145 -1.25 -4.94 5.04
N PRO A 146 -1.98 -4.18 4.20
CA PRO A 146 -2.03 -2.72 4.29
C PRO A 146 -2.75 -2.23 5.56
N ASP A 147 -3.63 -3.05 6.12
CA ASP A 147 -4.34 -2.79 7.38
C ASP A 147 -4.29 -4.05 8.28
N PRO A 148 -3.19 -4.24 9.03
CA PRO A 148 -3.03 -5.42 9.88
C PRO A 148 -4.03 -5.47 11.05
N GLU A 149 -4.55 -4.34 11.52
CA GLU A 149 -5.54 -4.32 12.62
C GLU A 149 -6.87 -4.91 12.17
N ARG A 150 -7.31 -4.58 10.97
CA ARG A 150 -8.51 -5.17 10.35
C ARG A 150 -8.38 -6.70 10.27
N ILE A 151 -7.23 -7.20 9.82
CA ILE A 151 -6.98 -8.64 9.67
C ILE A 151 -6.94 -9.34 11.03
N LYS A 152 -6.31 -8.70 12.01
CA LYS A 152 -6.27 -9.20 13.40
C LYS A 152 -7.65 -9.24 14.03
N ALA A 153 -8.45 -8.18 13.86
CA ALA A 153 -9.81 -8.09 14.40
C ALA A 153 -10.77 -9.11 13.79
N SER A 154 -10.68 -9.35 12.48
CA SER A 154 -11.50 -10.34 11.76
C SER A 154 -11.11 -11.80 12.04
N ARG A 155 -9.93 -12.03 12.62
CA ARG A 155 -9.33 -13.35 12.85
C ARG A 155 -9.21 -14.25 11.61
N ILE A 156 -9.30 -13.66 10.43
CA ILE A 156 -9.35 -14.40 9.16
C ILE A 156 -8.09 -15.24 8.94
N ALA A 157 -6.92 -14.71 9.22
CA ALA A 157 -5.65 -15.43 9.13
C ALA A 157 -5.55 -16.55 10.17
N ALA A 158 -6.01 -16.32 11.41
CA ALA A 158 -6.00 -17.32 12.47
C ALA A 158 -6.99 -18.46 12.19
N ASN A 159 -8.10 -18.19 11.51
CA ASN A 159 -9.07 -19.23 11.12
C ASN A 159 -8.49 -20.14 10.03
N ILE A 160 -7.67 -19.61 9.13
CA ILE A 160 -7.04 -20.42 8.06
C ILE A 160 -5.82 -21.19 8.62
N PHE A 161 -5.11 -20.61 9.56
CA PHE A 161 -3.94 -21.23 10.20
C PHE A 161 -4.15 -21.45 11.71
N PRO A 162 -5.07 -22.32 12.13
CA PRO A 162 -5.46 -22.46 13.54
C PRO A 162 -4.34 -23.01 14.45
N LYS A 163 -3.35 -23.69 13.87
CA LYS A 163 -2.20 -24.24 14.59
C LYS A 163 -0.97 -23.34 14.57
N GLY A 164 -0.97 -22.29 13.74
CA GLY A 164 0.17 -21.38 13.55
C GLY A 164 -0.01 -20.10 14.36
N LYS A 165 1.06 -19.63 14.98
CA LYS A 165 1.11 -18.28 15.52
C LYS A 165 1.19 -17.30 14.35
N ILE A 166 0.34 -16.28 14.30
CA ILE A 166 0.36 -15.28 13.23
C ILE A 166 1.21 -14.09 13.67
N VAL A 167 2.15 -13.72 12.82
CA VAL A 167 2.99 -12.52 12.96
C VAL A 167 2.55 -11.50 11.93
N TYR A 168 1.94 -10.42 12.39
CA TYR A 168 1.44 -9.38 11.49
C TYR A 168 2.52 -8.37 11.14
N ARG A 169 2.61 -8.01 9.89
CA ARG A 169 3.46 -6.94 9.36
C ARG A 169 2.67 -6.05 8.43
N VAL A 170 3.00 -4.76 8.41
CA VAL A 170 2.35 -3.80 7.51
C VAL A 170 3.16 -3.64 6.24
N THR A 171 2.46 -3.46 5.12
CA THR A 171 3.05 -3.10 3.83
C THR A 171 2.22 -2.00 3.17
N THR A 172 2.75 -1.32 2.16
CA THR A 172 1.96 -0.35 1.39
C THR A 172 1.02 -1.05 0.42
N ASP A 173 -0.06 -0.37 0.01
CA ASP A 173 -1.02 -0.92 -0.98
C ASP A 173 -0.32 -1.34 -2.28
N GLY A 174 0.64 -0.52 -2.75
CA GLY A 174 1.38 -0.81 -3.97
C GLY A 174 2.31 -2.02 -3.85
N GLU A 175 2.97 -2.18 -2.70
CA GLU A 175 3.84 -3.32 -2.44
C GLU A 175 3.05 -4.60 -2.19
N PHE A 176 1.88 -4.50 -1.54
CA PHE A 176 0.96 -5.61 -1.37
C PHE A 176 0.56 -6.20 -2.73
N ARG A 177 0.14 -5.35 -3.68
CA ARG A 177 -0.21 -5.78 -5.04
C ARG A 177 0.95 -6.48 -5.75
N LYS A 178 2.17 -5.95 -5.62
CA LYS A 178 3.38 -6.59 -6.17
C LYS A 178 3.63 -7.97 -5.57
N CYS A 179 3.41 -8.16 -4.25
CA CYS A 179 3.51 -9.47 -3.61
C CYS A 179 2.45 -10.44 -4.15
N VAL A 180 1.21 -9.98 -4.35
CA VAL A 180 0.14 -10.79 -4.93
C VAL A 180 0.49 -11.19 -6.36
N ASP A 181 0.93 -10.26 -7.18
CA ASP A 181 1.34 -10.53 -8.56
C ASP A 181 2.53 -11.50 -8.63
N GLN A 182 3.51 -11.35 -7.75
CA GLN A 182 4.65 -12.28 -7.67
C GLN A 182 4.21 -13.69 -7.31
N PHE A 183 3.26 -13.86 -6.39
CA PHE A 183 2.87 -15.19 -5.91
C PHE A 183 1.78 -15.86 -6.76
N PHE A 184 0.93 -15.09 -7.40
CA PHE A 184 -0.20 -15.60 -8.19
C PHE A 184 -0.10 -15.31 -9.69
N GLY A 185 0.76 -14.37 -10.14
CA GLY A 185 0.90 -14.00 -11.54
C GLY A 185 1.37 -15.16 -12.44
N ALA A 186 2.28 -15.98 -11.96
CA ALA A 186 2.80 -17.13 -12.71
C ALA A 186 1.77 -18.27 -12.92
N LEU A 187 0.70 -18.32 -12.14
CA LEU A 187 -0.37 -19.33 -12.30
C LEU A 187 -1.38 -18.95 -13.38
N SER A 188 -1.52 -17.65 -13.67
CA SER A 188 -2.36 -17.15 -14.76
C SER A 188 -1.84 -17.58 -16.14
N ASP A 189 -0.50 -17.58 -16.29
CA ASP A 189 0.13 -17.97 -17.56
C ASP A 189 0.15 -19.49 -17.77
N MET A 190 0.19 -20.28 -16.70
CA MET A 190 0.16 -21.75 -16.83
C MET A 190 -1.25 -22.31 -17.09
N GLY A 191 -2.30 -21.62 -16.63
CA GLY A 191 -3.69 -21.98 -16.96
C GLY A 191 -4.00 -21.75 -18.45
N SER A 192 -3.48 -20.67 -19.01
CA SER A 192 -3.60 -20.34 -20.43
C SER A 192 -2.87 -21.31 -21.37
N VAL A 193 -1.72 -21.84 -20.91
CA VAL A 193 -0.96 -22.84 -21.70
C VAL A 193 -1.65 -24.20 -21.66
N GLY A 194 -2.27 -24.58 -20.55
CA GLY A 194 -3.06 -25.80 -20.41
C GLY A 194 -4.32 -25.80 -21.29
N ASP A 195 -5.03 -24.68 -21.34
CA ASP A 195 -6.21 -24.50 -22.19
C ASP A 195 -5.83 -24.50 -23.69
N LEU A 196 -4.68 -23.90 -24.06
CA LEU A 196 -4.18 -23.93 -25.45
C LEU A 196 -3.74 -25.34 -25.88
N LEU A 197 -3.21 -26.15 -24.97
CA LEU A 197 -2.85 -27.53 -25.27
C LEU A 197 -4.08 -28.44 -25.36
N SER A 198 -5.14 -28.18 -24.61
CA SER A 198 -6.42 -28.90 -24.70
C SER A 198 -7.12 -28.62 -26.02
N ASP A 199 -7.10 -27.37 -26.50
CA ASP A 199 -7.68 -27.00 -27.79
C ASP A 199 -6.88 -27.56 -28.97
N MET A 200 -5.58 -27.83 -28.81
CA MET A 200 -4.77 -28.49 -29.85
C MET A 200 -4.99 -30.00 -29.90
N ASP A 201 -5.33 -30.64 -28.78
CA ASP A 201 -5.59 -32.08 -28.72
C ASP A 201 -6.98 -32.46 -29.28
N GLU A 202 -7.96 -31.54 -29.19
CA GLU A 202 -9.29 -31.76 -29.82
C GLU A 202 -9.31 -31.47 -31.32
N GLY A 203 -8.29 -30.82 -31.88
CA GLY A 203 -8.18 -30.49 -33.30
C GLY A 203 -7.59 -31.60 -34.17
N GLU A 204 -6.91 -32.61 -33.60
CA GLU A 204 -6.21 -33.64 -34.36
C GLU A 204 -6.95 -34.99 -34.42
N ALA A 205 -8.12 -35.13 -33.81
CA ALA A 205 -8.92 -36.32 -33.81
C ALA A 205 -10.04 -36.34 -34.86
N GLY A 206 -10.04 -35.43 -35.83
CA GLY A 206 -11.16 -35.20 -36.76
C GLY A 206 -10.92 -35.40 -38.23
N ASP A 207 -9.83 -36.05 -38.67
CA ASP A 207 -9.69 -36.34 -40.12
C ASP A 207 -8.86 -37.61 -40.45
N LEU A 208 -9.30 -38.77 -40.01
CA LEU A 208 -8.96 -40.08 -40.57
C LEU A 208 -10.21 -40.97 -40.63
N GLY A 209 -11.04 -40.69 -41.62
CA GLY A 209 -12.18 -41.55 -41.88
C GLY A 209 -12.81 -41.34 -43.24
N SER A 210 -12.63 -42.29 -44.09
CA SER A 210 -13.44 -42.56 -45.30
C SER A 210 -12.88 -42.05 -46.63
N GLY A 211 -12.45 -42.98 -47.39
CA GLY A 211 -12.10 -42.83 -48.77
C GLY A 211 -11.79 -44.19 -49.41
N ASP A 212 -12.85 -44.90 -49.54
CA ASP A 212 -13.08 -46.15 -50.28
C ASP A 212 -12.45 -46.23 -51.65
N ASP A 213 -11.86 -47.39 -51.89
CA ASP A 213 -11.96 -48.17 -53.10
C ASP A 213 -11.93 -47.43 -54.46
N VAL A 214 -10.91 -47.69 -55.26
CA VAL A 214 -11.07 -48.10 -56.66
C VAL A 214 -9.88 -48.93 -57.15
N SER A 215 -10.21 -50.13 -57.35
CA SER A 215 -9.58 -51.17 -58.14
C SER A 215 -9.14 -50.72 -59.55
N ALA A 216 -8.18 -51.40 -60.03
CA ALA A 216 -7.99 -51.92 -61.39
C ALA A 216 -7.00 -51.26 -62.31
N ALA A 217 -6.17 -52.12 -62.65
CA ALA A 217 -5.74 -52.44 -63.99
C ALA A 217 -4.53 -51.74 -64.67
N ALA A 218 -3.64 -52.61 -64.79
CA ALA A 218 -3.05 -52.94 -66.08
C ALA A 218 -1.88 -52.13 -66.59
N ASP A 219 -0.83 -52.83 -66.64
CA ASP A 219 -0.08 -53.24 -67.81
C ASP A 219 0.90 -52.26 -68.47
N ASN A 220 2.02 -52.89 -68.65
CA ASN A 220 2.93 -52.83 -69.81
C ASN A 220 3.96 -51.69 -69.83
N GLU A 221 5.09 -52.10 -69.72
CA GLU A 221 6.07 -52.55 -70.75
C GLU A 221 7.17 -51.50 -71.07
N LEU A 222 8.33 -52.01 -70.93
CA LEU A 222 9.48 -51.88 -71.77
C LEU A 222 10.21 -50.55 -71.91
N VAL A 223 11.35 -50.50 -71.62
CA VAL A 223 12.68 -50.65 -72.17
C VAL A 223 13.68 -50.03 -71.25
#